data_697a2d1681bd476e68deef252cc55fa4
#
_entry.id   697a2d1681bd476e68deef252cc55fa4
#
_cell.length_a   1.000
_cell.length_b   1.000
_cell.length_c   1.000
_cell.angle_alpha   90.00
_cell.angle_beta   90.00
_cell.angle_gamma   90.00
#
_symmetry.space_group_name_H-M   'P 1'
#
loop_
_entity.id
_entity.type
_entity.pdbx_description
1 polymer ?
#
loop_
_entity_poly.entity_id
_entity_poly.type
_entity_poly.pdbx_seq_one_letter_code
_entity_poly.pdbx_strand_id
1 'polypeptide(L)'
;MLKLKRKECVKPVLEAFYDGKAKTQEQIEAVVSPILRLTSKDLQNLLPSKISAVITDRILWAMSYLQKKEFIVKVGTKGLYKITASGLKALARNTSDEWKF
;
A
#
# COMPACT_ATOMS: atom_id res chain seq x y z
N MET A 1 19.69 -8.16 5.28
CA MET A 1 18.30 -8.23 5.72
C MET A 1 17.59 -6.93 5.36
N LEU A 2 16.43 -7.05 4.70
CA LEU A 2 15.66 -5.87 4.31
C LEU A 2 14.94 -5.28 5.51
N LYS A 3 15.07 -3.95 5.69
CA LYS A 3 14.38 -3.24 6.76
C LYS A 3 12.98 -2.76 6.38
N LEU A 4 12.64 -2.83 5.09
CA LEU A 4 11.31 -2.45 4.63
C LEU A 4 10.30 -3.52 5.08
N LYS A 5 9.60 -3.24 6.15
CA LYS A 5 8.61 -4.16 6.71
C LYS A 5 7.29 -4.01 5.98
N ARG A 6 6.53 -5.12 5.88
CA ARG A 6 5.22 -5.11 5.23
C ARG A 6 4.28 -4.09 5.83
N LYS A 7 4.27 -3.98 7.17
CA LYS A 7 3.39 -3.03 7.85
C LYS A 7 3.70 -1.58 7.52
N GLU A 8 4.94 -1.27 7.12
CA GLU A 8 5.32 0.10 6.76
C GLU A 8 4.76 0.50 5.39
N CYS A 9 4.31 -0.44 4.60
CA CYS A 9 3.76 -0.18 3.28
C CYS A 9 2.24 0.04 3.32
N VAL A 10 1.57 -0.30 4.41
CA VAL A 10 0.10 -0.24 4.51
C VAL A 10 -0.40 1.20 4.38
N LYS A 11 0.18 2.11 5.14
CA LYS A 11 -0.25 3.51 5.13
C LYS A 11 -0.05 4.18 3.77
N PRO A 12 1.13 4.10 3.14
CA PRO A 12 1.31 4.67 1.80
C PRO A 12 0.32 4.10 0.77
N VAL A 13 0.03 2.81 0.84
CA VAL A 13 -0.93 2.18 -0.07
C VAL A 13 -2.32 2.74 0.15
N LEU A 14 -2.75 2.86 1.41
CA LEU A 14 -4.07 3.43 1.69
C LEU A 14 -4.16 4.90 1.30
N GLU A 15 -3.10 5.67 1.53
CA GLU A 15 -3.05 7.07 1.13
C GLU A 15 -3.20 7.24 -0.39
N ALA A 16 -2.72 6.27 -1.18
CA ALA A 16 -2.86 6.32 -2.63
C ALA A 16 -4.32 6.25 -3.07
N PHE A 17 -5.22 5.80 -2.22
CA PHE A 17 -6.67 5.77 -2.49
C PHE A 17 -7.42 6.98 -1.94
N TYR A 18 -6.71 7.94 -1.35
CA TYR A 18 -7.33 9.04 -0.61
C TYR A 18 -8.30 9.88 -1.45
N ASP A 19 -8.05 10.01 -2.76
CA ASP A 19 -8.92 10.79 -3.65
C ASP A 19 -10.30 10.14 -3.88
N GLY A 20 -10.52 8.94 -3.37
CA GLY A 20 -11.78 8.22 -3.49
C GLY A 20 -12.01 7.56 -4.85
N LYS A 21 -11.06 7.64 -5.75
CA LYS A 21 -11.18 7.02 -7.08
C LYS A 21 -10.79 5.56 -7.05
N ALA A 22 -11.49 4.74 -7.85
CA ALA A 22 -11.14 3.35 -8.00
C ALA A 22 -9.82 3.22 -8.77
N LYS A 23 -8.94 2.33 -8.32
CA LYS A 23 -7.61 2.15 -8.90
C LYS A 23 -7.25 0.68 -8.99
N THR A 24 -6.43 0.34 -10.00
CA THR A 24 -5.87 -1.00 -10.11
C THR A 24 -4.62 -1.10 -9.25
N GLN A 25 -4.17 -2.35 -9.02
CA GLN A 25 -2.90 -2.58 -8.34
C GLN A 25 -1.74 -1.87 -9.04
N GLU A 26 -1.73 -1.92 -10.38
CA GLU A 26 -0.65 -1.30 -11.16
C GLU A 26 -0.60 0.22 -10.94
N GLN A 27 -1.77 0.86 -10.87
CA GLN A 27 -1.84 2.29 -10.59
C GLN A 27 -1.34 2.61 -9.19
N ILE A 28 -1.66 1.75 -8.22
CA ILE A 28 -1.18 1.91 -6.85
C ILE A 28 0.34 1.74 -6.79
N GLU A 29 0.88 0.74 -7.48
CA GLU A 29 2.33 0.55 -7.54
C GLU A 29 3.04 1.77 -8.15
N ALA A 30 2.47 2.35 -9.19
CA ALA A 30 3.06 3.53 -9.83
C ALA A 30 3.19 4.71 -8.87
N VAL A 31 2.22 4.87 -7.96
CA VAL A 31 2.22 5.95 -6.97
C VAL A 31 3.11 5.62 -5.77
N VAL A 32 3.03 4.39 -5.27
CA VAL A 32 3.65 3.99 -4.01
C VAL A 32 5.13 3.61 -4.18
N SER A 33 5.51 3.02 -5.31
CA SER A 33 6.89 2.58 -5.54
C SER A 33 7.93 3.68 -5.33
N PRO A 34 7.76 4.89 -5.89
CA PRO A 34 8.74 5.96 -5.64
C PRO A 34 8.85 6.32 -4.17
N ILE A 35 7.72 6.31 -3.46
CA ILE A 35 7.70 6.63 -2.03
C ILE A 35 8.51 5.58 -1.24
N LEU A 36 8.28 4.31 -1.51
CA LEU A 36 8.98 3.23 -0.82
C LEU A 36 10.48 3.23 -1.13
N ARG A 37 10.86 3.54 -2.36
CA ARG A 37 12.27 3.63 -2.74
C ARG A 37 12.99 4.75 -1.99
N LEU A 38 12.32 5.87 -1.78
CA LEU A 38 12.91 7.01 -1.07
C LEU A 38 13.00 6.76 0.44
N THR A 39 12.07 6.00 1.00
CA THR A 39 12.02 5.78 2.45
C THR A 39 12.86 4.59 2.93
N SER A 40 13.29 3.71 2.03
CA SER A 40 14.08 2.56 2.41
C SER A 40 15.44 2.55 1.71
N LYS A 41 16.47 2.89 2.47
CA LYS A 41 17.84 2.90 1.96
C LYS A 41 18.33 1.50 1.62
N ASP A 42 17.83 0.48 2.28
CA ASP A 42 18.23 -0.91 2.04
C ASP A 42 17.90 -1.37 0.63
N LEU A 43 16.86 -0.81 0.02
CA LEU A 43 16.49 -1.16 -1.35
C LEU A 43 17.54 -0.71 -2.35
N GLN A 44 18.27 0.36 -2.04
CA GLN A 44 19.27 0.90 -2.96
C GLN A 44 20.46 -0.04 -3.18
N ASN A 45 20.63 -1.00 -2.28
CA ASN A 45 21.71 -1.98 -2.38
C ASN A 45 21.32 -3.22 -3.21
N LEU A 46 20.10 -3.26 -3.73
CA LEU A 46 19.61 -4.37 -4.50
C LEU A 46 19.64 -4.05 -6.00
N LEU A 47 19.66 -5.11 -6.81
CA LEU A 47 19.48 -4.97 -8.26
C LEU A 47 18.09 -4.41 -8.54
N PRO A 48 17.92 -3.59 -9.61
CA PRO A 48 16.60 -3.02 -9.93
C PRO A 48 15.47 -4.03 -10.03
N SER A 49 15.73 -5.21 -10.59
CA SER A 49 14.72 -6.26 -10.70
C SER A 49 14.28 -6.77 -9.33
N LYS A 50 15.21 -6.88 -8.39
CA LYS A 50 14.89 -7.30 -7.02
C LYS A 50 14.15 -6.23 -6.26
N ILE A 51 14.48 -4.96 -6.49
CA ILE A 51 13.76 -3.84 -5.88
C ILE A 51 12.29 -3.90 -6.29
N SER A 52 12.02 -4.08 -7.58
CA SER A 52 10.65 -4.17 -8.08
C SER A 52 9.90 -5.35 -7.47
N ALA A 53 10.54 -6.51 -7.37
CA ALA A 53 9.92 -7.70 -6.80
C ALA A 53 9.56 -7.49 -5.33
N VAL A 54 10.46 -6.89 -4.55
CA VAL A 54 10.20 -6.61 -3.13
C VAL A 54 9.05 -5.63 -2.97
N ILE A 55 9.06 -4.55 -3.74
CA ILE A 55 8.01 -3.54 -3.66
C ILE A 55 6.65 -4.14 -4.03
N THR A 56 6.58 -4.90 -5.12
CA THR A 56 5.34 -5.56 -5.54
C THR A 56 4.81 -6.47 -4.44
N ASP A 57 5.67 -7.28 -3.84
CA ASP A 57 5.28 -8.18 -2.75
C ASP A 57 4.69 -7.40 -1.57
N ARG A 58 5.33 -6.31 -1.18
CA ARG A 58 4.89 -5.48 -0.06
C ARG A 58 3.55 -4.81 -0.35
N ILE A 59 3.38 -4.31 -1.56
CA ILE A 59 2.13 -3.66 -1.96
C ILE A 59 0.98 -4.66 -2.00
N LEU A 60 1.21 -5.85 -2.56
CA LEU A 60 0.19 -6.91 -2.58
C LEU A 60 -0.23 -7.31 -1.17
N TRP A 61 0.74 -7.47 -0.28
CA TRP A 61 0.44 -7.81 1.11
C TRP A 61 -0.39 -6.70 1.77
N ALA A 62 0.00 -5.44 1.55
CA ALA A 62 -0.71 -4.30 2.13
C ALA A 62 -2.14 -4.23 1.62
N MET A 63 -2.37 -4.45 0.32
CA MET A 63 -3.71 -4.45 -0.25
C MET A 63 -4.57 -5.56 0.33
N SER A 64 -4.01 -6.77 0.50
CA SER A 64 -4.73 -7.86 1.13
C SER A 64 -5.10 -7.53 2.57
N TYR A 65 -4.18 -6.94 3.30
CA TYR A 65 -4.42 -6.52 4.68
C TYR A 65 -5.55 -5.49 4.75
N LEU A 66 -5.49 -4.49 3.89
CA LEU A 66 -6.50 -3.42 3.85
C LEU A 66 -7.88 -3.96 3.49
N GLN A 67 -7.95 -4.96 2.60
CA GLN A 67 -9.22 -5.61 2.28
C GLN A 67 -9.78 -6.35 3.50
N LYS A 68 -8.93 -7.05 4.25
CA LYS A 68 -9.37 -7.77 5.45
C LYS A 68 -9.90 -6.81 6.51
N LYS A 69 -9.31 -5.63 6.60
CA LYS A 69 -9.76 -4.60 7.54
C LYS A 69 -10.94 -3.80 6.99
N GLU A 70 -11.35 -4.08 5.76
CA GLU A 70 -12.44 -3.37 5.09
C GLU A 70 -12.16 -1.88 4.88
N PHE A 71 -10.88 -1.51 4.81
CA PHE A 71 -10.46 -0.15 4.49
C PHE A 71 -10.49 0.13 3.00
N ILE A 72 -10.34 -0.92 2.18
CA ILE A 72 -10.55 -0.86 0.73
C ILE A 72 -11.46 -2.02 0.32
N VAL A 73 -12.12 -1.85 -0.80
CA VAL A 73 -13.06 -2.85 -1.31
C VAL A 73 -12.86 -2.99 -2.82
N LYS A 74 -13.01 -4.22 -3.31
CA LYS A 74 -12.94 -4.50 -4.74
C LYS A 74 -14.22 -3.99 -5.40
N VAL A 75 -14.04 -3.26 -6.52
CA VAL A 75 -15.14 -2.66 -7.26
C VAL A 75 -15.22 -3.29 -8.65
N GLY A 76 -16.33 -3.92 -8.96
CA GLY A 76 -16.52 -4.55 -10.27
C GLY A 76 -15.64 -5.77 -10.48
N THR A 77 -15.43 -6.14 -11.75
CA THR A 77 -14.71 -7.34 -12.13
C THR A 77 -13.34 -7.11 -12.73
N LYS A 78 -12.92 -5.86 -12.87
CA LYS A 78 -11.68 -5.50 -13.57
C LYS A 78 -10.47 -5.26 -12.66
N GLY A 79 -10.51 -5.78 -11.44
CA GLY A 79 -9.40 -5.60 -10.50
C GLY A 79 -9.23 -4.19 -9.99
N LEU A 80 -10.31 -3.45 -9.91
CA LEU A 80 -10.32 -2.11 -9.34
C LEU A 80 -10.62 -2.16 -7.83
N TYR A 81 -9.99 -1.28 -7.08
CA TYR A 81 -10.19 -1.16 -5.64
C TYR A 81 -10.46 0.29 -5.28
N LYS A 82 -11.21 0.50 -4.21
CA LYS A 82 -11.59 1.84 -3.76
C LYS A 82 -11.56 1.90 -2.23
N ILE A 83 -11.22 3.08 -1.69
CA ILE A 83 -11.24 3.28 -0.24
C ILE A 83 -12.68 3.30 0.28
N THR A 84 -12.87 2.76 1.49
CA THR A 84 -14.18 2.76 2.15
C THR A 84 -14.25 3.91 3.15
N ALA A 85 -15.44 4.12 3.72
CA ALA A 85 -15.60 5.11 4.80
C ALA A 85 -14.70 4.77 5.99
N SER A 86 -14.56 3.48 6.31
CA SER A 86 -13.65 3.03 7.37
C SER A 86 -12.21 3.37 7.05
N GLY A 87 -11.80 3.19 5.79
CA GLY A 87 -10.46 3.55 5.35
C GLY A 87 -10.18 5.05 5.47
N LEU A 88 -11.15 5.88 5.09
CA LEU A 88 -11.02 7.32 5.23
C LEU A 88 -10.90 7.74 6.70
N LYS A 89 -11.66 7.11 7.59
CA LYS A 89 -11.56 7.37 9.02
C LYS A 89 -10.19 6.98 9.57
N ALA A 90 -9.64 5.85 9.12
CA ALA A 90 -8.32 5.40 9.56
C ALA A 90 -7.25 6.40 9.15
N LEU A 91 -7.33 6.94 7.93
CA LEU A 91 -6.39 7.98 7.48
C LEU A 91 -6.54 9.27 8.26
N ALA A 92 -7.79 9.67 8.56
CA ALA A 92 -8.05 10.90 9.30
C ALA A 92 -7.49 10.85 10.71
N ARG A 93 -7.54 9.70 11.36
CA ARG A 93 -6.99 9.53 12.71
C ARG A 93 -5.48 9.54 12.72
N ASN A 94 -4.86 9.02 11.66
CA ASN A 94 -3.41 9.02 11.47
C ASN A 94 -2.62 8.61 12.72
N THR A 95 -3.13 7.61 13.46
CA THR A 95 -2.45 7.10 14.65
C THR A 95 -1.89 5.71 14.36
N SER A 96 -0.72 5.40 14.89
CA SER A 96 -0.08 4.10 14.71
C SER A 96 -0.93 2.96 15.29
N ASP A 97 -1.79 3.26 16.25
CA ASP A 97 -2.65 2.26 16.88
C ASP A 97 -3.68 1.67 15.92
N GLU A 98 -4.07 2.43 14.91
CA GLU A 98 -5.02 1.96 13.90
C GLU A 98 -4.41 0.90 12.97
N TRP A 99 -3.09 0.78 12.95
CA TRP A 99 -2.36 -0.09 12.04
C TRP A 99 -1.75 -1.31 12.74
N LYS A 100 -2.49 -1.90 13.66
CA LYS A 100 -2.02 -3.09 14.39
C LYS A 100 -2.04 -4.34 13.52
N PHE A 101 -1.00 -5.12 13.62
CA PHE A 101 -0.77 -6.32 12.81
C PHE A 101 -0.62 -7.56 13.66
#